data_46fa59d05aaa01e7b528de2699e83378
#
_entry.id   46fa59d05aaa01e7b528de2699e83378
#
_cell.length_a   1.000
_cell.length_b   1.000
_cell.length_c   1.000
_cell.angle_alpha   90.00
_cell.angle_beta   90.00
_cell.angle_gamma   90.00
#
_symmetry.space_group_name_H-M   'P 1'
#
loop_
_entity.id
_entity.type
_entity.pdbx_description
1 polymer ?
#
loop_
_entity_poly.entity_id
_entity_poly.type
_entity_poly.pdbx_seq_one_letter_code
_entity_poly.pdbx_strand_id
1 'polypeptide(L)'
;MKVMGLEIAKSSTPTWAKKKLKESINIILDSEIDELMEWVEKCKSEFKSANLNDIAQVGSASSLDYSISSKGIPIGSRAAICHNNYLKDNKLDEKYTLVQAGDKSKRLFLIEPNNLKSNIVAFNSDSFVNEISDIVDYDTNFEKGFLNALQLMINPLGWDLSKKTESLDDW
;
A
#
# COMPACT_ATOMS: atom_id res chain seq x y z
N MET A 1 -22.25 18.72 3.70
CA MET A 1 -21.46 18.06 4.76
C MET A 1 -20.02 17.93 4.29
N LYS A 2 -19.07 18.63 4.92
CA LYS A 2 -17.63 18.41 4.60
C LYS A 2 -17.23 17.09 5.20
N VAL A 3 -17.09 16.07 4.35
CA VAL A 3 -16.46 14.81 4.74
C VAL A 3 -14.97 15.11 4.93
N MET A 4 -14.56 15.31 6.16
CA MET A 4 -13.16 15.46 6.52
C MET A 4 -12.49 14.08 6.60
N GLY A 5 -12.46 13.37 5.49
CA GLY A 5 -11.66 12.17 5.33
C GLY A 5 -10.25 12.56 4.88
N LEU A 6 -9.39 12.99 5.80
CA LEU A 6 -8.01 13.35 5.52
C LEU A 6 -7.28 12.24 4.72
N GLU A 7 -7.62 10.97 4.96
CA GLU A 7 -7.00 9.82 4.28
C GLU A 7 -7.39 9.71 2.80
N ILE A 8 -8.66 10.02 2.46
CA ILE A 8 -9.14 10.03 1.05
C ILE A 8 -8.43 11.13 0.25
N ALA A 9 -8.10 12.24 0.89
CA ALA A 9 -7.47 13.40 0.25
C ALA A 9 -5.94 13.29 0.16
N LYS A 10 -5.29 12.39 0.92
CA LYS A 10 -3.84 12.24 0.90
C LYS A 10 -3.33 11.80 -0.47
N SER A 11 -2.29 12.46 -0.95
CA SER A 11 -1.65 12.10 -2.22
C SER A 11 -0.97 10.72 -2.19
N SER A 12 -0.55 10.26 -1.01
CA SER A 12 0.11 8.98 -0.80
C SER A 12 -0.84 7.77 -0.83
N THR A 13 -2.14 7.99 -0.62
CA THR A 13 -3.13 6.91 -0.62
C THR A 13 -3.30 6.35 -2.04
N PRO A 14 -3.24 5.02 -2.22
CA PRO A 14 -3.42 4.38 -3.52
C PRO A 14 -4.77 4.73 -4.17
N THR A 15 -4.82 4.78 -5.49
CA THR A 15 -6.03 5.12 -6.25
C THR A 15 -7.19 4.15 -5.93
N TRP A 16 -6.89 2.85 -5.87
CA TRP A 16 -7.84 1.82 -5.49
C TRP A 16 -8.40 2.06 -4.08
N ALA A 17 -7.52 2.35 -3.11
CA ALA A 17 -7.92 2.61 -1.73
C ALA A 17 -8.79 3.87 -1.60
N LYS A 18 -8.49 4.94 -2.33
CA LYS A 18 -9.33 6.15 -2.35
C LYS A 18 -10.75 5.86 -2.80
N LYS A 19 -10.91 5.03 -3.82
CA LYS A 19 -12.23 4.59 -4.29
C LYS A 19 -12.97 3.81 -3.21
N LYS A 20 -12.31 2.81 -2.60
CA LYS A 20 -12.90 1.97 -1.55
C LYS A 20 -13.21 2.75 -0.27
N LEU A 21 -12.35 3.67 0.14
CA LEU A 21 -12.63 4.55 1.29
C LEU A 21 -13.86 5.45 1.06
N LYS A 22 -14.11 5.89 -0.17
CA LYS A 22 -15.35 6.63 -0.51
C LYS A 22 -16.58 5.72 -0.45
N GLU A 23 -16.48 4.49 -0.96
CA GLU A 23 -17.55 3.50 -0.89
C GLU A 23 -17.89 3.15 0.56
N SER A 24 -16.89 3.03 1.44
CA SER A 24 -17.08 2.70 2.85
C SER A 24 -17.92 3.73 3.63
N ILE A 25 -17.94 4.98 3.20
CA ILE A 25 -18.69 6.04 3.89
C ILE A 25 -20.18 5.68 3.98
N ASN A 26 -20.77 5.20 2.90
CA ASN A 26 -22.19 4.82 2.88
C ASN A 26 -22.44 3.62 3.81
N ILE A 27 -21.55 2.64 3.82
CA ILE A 27 -21.65 1.48 4.70
C ILE A 27 -21.53 1.90 6.17
N ILE A 28 -20.58 2.77 6.50
CA ILE A 28 -20.38 3.28 7.85
C ILE A 28 -21.59 4.08 8.36
N LEU A 29 -22.28 4.79 7.48
CA LEU A 29 -23.45 5.61 7.85
C LEU A 29 -24.75 4.79 8.01
N ASP A 30 -24.89 3.70 7.25
CA ASP A 30 -26.16 2.98 7.11
C ASP A 30 -26.13 1.57 7.73
N SER A 31 -24.98 1.11 8.22
CA SER A 31 -24.78 -0.27 8.65
C SER A 31 -24.03 -0.38 9.99
N GLU A 32 -23.99 -1.59 10.52
CA GLU A 32 -23.22 -1.96 11.71
C GLU A 32 -21.83 -2.45 11.34
N ILE A 33 -20.96 -2.62 12.37
CA ILE A 33 -19.56 -3.04 12.18
C ILE A 33 -19.43 -4.38 11.45
N ASP A 34 -20.33 -5.32 11.70
CA ASP A 34 -20.28 -6.66 11.11
C ASP A 34 -20.43 -6.61 9.58
N GLU A 35 -21.35 -5.78 9.08
CA GLU A 35 -21.53 -5.56 7.63
C GLU A 35 -20.30 -4.89 7.00
N LEU A 36 -19.69 -3.94 7.72
CA LEU A 36 -18.43 -3.33 7.30
C LEU A 36 -17.31 -4.38 7.21
N MET A 37 -17.20 -5.28 8.18
CA MET A 37 -16.19 -6.34 8.18
C MET A 37 -16.39 -7.31 7.01
N GLU A 38 -17.62 -7.74 6.73
CA GLU A 38 -17.94 -8.56 5.56
C GLU A 38 -17.56 -7.87 4.25
N TRP A 39 -17.84 -6.58 4.15
CA TRP A 39 -17.46 -5.78 2.99
C TRP A 39 -15.93 -5.67 2.86
N VAL A 40 -15.19 -5.54 3.96
CA VAL A 40 -13.72 -5.52 3.97
C VAL A 40 -13.15 -6.83 3.45
N GLU A 41 -13.73 -7.98 3.81
CA GLU A 41 -13.29 -9.29 3.27
C GLU A 41 -13.51 -9.39 1.75
N LYS A 42 -14.61 -8.85 1.23
CA LYS A 42 -14.82 -8.72 -0.23
C LYS A 42 -13.76 -7.81 -0.86
N CYS A 43 -13.47 -6.67 -0.23
CA CYS A 43 -12.41 -5.77 -0.69
C CYS A 43 -11.05 -6.46 -0.74
N LYS A 44 -10.72 -7.30 0.24
CA LYS A 44 -9.46 -8.06 0.27
C LYS A 44 -9.33 -9.01 -0.92
N SER A 45 -10.42 -9.66 -1.30
CA SER A 45 -10.46 -10.53 -2.47
C SER A 45 -10.31 -9.75 -3.77
N GLU A 46 -11.01 -8.61 -3.91
CA GLU A 46 -10.90 -7.72 -5.07
C GLU A 46 -9.49 -7.12 -5.21
N PHE A 47 -8.85 -6.80 -4.09
CA PHE A 47 -7.50 -6.21 -4.06
C PHE A 47 -6.47 -7.12 -4.73
N LYS A 48 -6.56 -8.43 -4.54
CA LYS A 48 -5.66 -9.40 -5.16
C LYS A 48 -5.77 -9.46 -6.68
N SER A 49 -6.89 -9.00 -7.24
CA SER A 49 -7.13 -8.95 -8.68
C SER A 49 -7.00 -7.55 -9.27
N ALA A 50 -6.72 -6.55 -8.43
CA ALA A 50 -6.60 -5.16 -8.87
C ALA A 50 -5.28 -4.92 -9.63
N ASN A 51 -5.27 -3.87 -10.46
CA ASN A 51 -4.05 -3.44 -11.12
C ASN A 51 -3.01 -3.00 -10.07
N LEU A 52 -1.79 -3.52 -10.17
CA LEU A 52 -0.71 -3.22 -9.23
C LEU A 52 -0.37 -1.73 -9.14
N ASN A 53 -0.51 -0.99 -10.25
CA ASN A 53 -0.33 0.46 -10.25
C ASN A 53 -1.38 1.20 -9.42
N ASP A 54 -2.60 0.67 -9.32
CA ASP A 54 -3.70 1.28 -8.58
C ASP A 54 -3.63 0.99 -7.08
N ILE A 55 -3.01 -0.12 -6.68
CA ILE A 55 -2.80 -0.49 -5.28
C ILE A 55 -1.49 0.03 -4.69
N ALA A 56 -0.57 0.52 -5.53
CA ALA A 56 0.69 1.07 -5.09
C ALA A 56 0.50 2.40 -4.34
N GLN A 57 1.22 2.55 -3.24
CA GLN A 57 1.31 3.83 -2.53
C GLN A 57 2.16 4.82 -3.33
N VAL A 58 1.91 6.11 -3.15
CA VAL A 58 2.70 7.17 -3.78
C VAL A 58 3.53 7.88 -2.72
N GLY A 59 4.80 8.12 -3.03
CA GLY A 59 5.70 8.82 -2.13
C GLY A 59 6.96 9.28 -2.87
N SER A 60 7.87 9.90 -2.13
CA SER A 60 9.18 10.31 -2.65
C SER A 60 10.29 9.89 -1.70
N ALA A 61 11.50 9.73 -2.24
CA ALA A 61 12.72 9.57 -1.45
C ALA A 61 13.28 10.94 -1.12
N SER A 62 13.59 11.20 0.15
CA SER A 62 14.22 12.46 0.58
C SER A 62 15.70 12.53 0.16
N SER A 63 16.37 11.39 0.16
CA SER A 63 17.77 11.24 -0.26
C SER A 63 18.02 9.80 -0.71
N LEU A 64 19.00 9.60 -1.57
CA LEU A 64 19.51 8.29 -1.99
C LEU A 64 20.92 8.01 -1.43
N ASP A 65 21.46 8.92 -0.63
CA ASP A 65 22.81 8.84 -0.07
C ASP A 65 22.85 8.01 1.22
N TYR A 66 22.31 6.78 1.16
CA TYR A 66 22.37 5.83 2.26
C TYR A 66 23.17 4.60 1.85
N SER A 67 24.05 4.14 2.73
CA SER A 67 24.62 2.79 2.61
C SER A 67 23.55 1.75 2.92
N ILE A 68 23.51 0.66 2.15
CA ILE A 68 22.57 -0.47 2.35
C ILE A 68 22.62 -1.02 3.78
N SER A 69 23.79 -0.90 4.44
CA SER A 69 24.00 -1.32 5.83
C SER A 69 23.52 -0.29 6.87
N SER A 70 23.07 0.91 6.46
CA SER A 70 22.65 1.96 7.38
C SER A 70 21.36 1.57 8.07
N LYS A 71 21.32 1.67 9.42
CA LYS A 71 20.09 1.52 10.19
C LYS A 71 19.23 2.79 10.06
N GLY A 72 17.92 2.62 9.99
CA GLY A 72 16.98 3.75 10.01
C GLY A 72 16.83 4.49 8.67
N ILE A 73 17.14 3.84 7.53
CA ILE A 73 16.86 4.44 6.21
C ILE A 73 15.35 4.68 6.08
N PRO A 74 14.92 5.91 5.73
CA PRO A 74 13.52 6.21 5.46
C PRO A 74 12.96 5.27 4.39
N ILE A 75 11.70 4.83 4.56
CA ILE A 75 11.10 3.80 3.70
C ILE A 75 11.08 4.19 2.23
N GLY A 76 10.84 5.47 1.91
CA GLY A 76 10.87 5.98 0.53
C GLY A 76 12.27 5.89 -0.09
N SER A 77 13.30 6.23 0.68
CA SER A 77 14.69 6.13 0.23
C SER A 77 15.12 4.68 0.04
N ARG A 78 14.76 3.79 0.97
CA ARG A 78 15.05 2.36 0.85
C ARG A 78 14.39 1.74 -0.38
N ALA A 79 13.15 2.08 -0.65
CA ALA A 79 12.41 1.61 -1.82
C ALA A 79 13.04 2.08 -3.14
N ALA A 80 13.47 3.34 -3.21
CA ALA A 80 14.11 3.90 -4.40
C ALA A 80 15.52 3.31 -4.63
N ILE A 81 16.31 3.15 -3.58
CA ILE A 81 17.64 2.52 -3.65
C ILE A 81 17.52 1.07 -4.12
N CYS A 82 16.54 0.32 -3.60
CA CYS A 82 16.27 -1.04 -4.02
C CYS A 82 15.99 -1.12 -5.53
N HIS A 83 15.10 -0.28 -6.04
CA HIS A 83 14.78 -0.20 -7.46
C HIS A 83 16.01 0.11 -8.31
N ASN A 84 16.75 1.15 -7.96
CA ASN A 84 17.91 1.58 -8.73
C ASN A 84 19.02 0.52 -8.76
N ASN A 85 19.27 -0.16 -7.65
CA ASN A 85 20.21 -1.26 -7.59
C ASN A 85 19.77 -2.45 -8.44
N TYR A 86 18.49 -2.83 -8.34
CA TYR A 86 17.91 -3.90 -9.15
C TYR A 86 18.05 -3.64 -10.66
N LEU A 87 17.78 -2.39 -11.11
CA LEU A 87 17.93 -2.02 -12.51
C LEU A 87 19.39 -2.13 -12.97
N LYS A 88 20.34 -1.65 -12.18
CA LYS A 88 21.77 -1.70 -12.51
C LYS A 88 22.31 -3.12 -12.55
N ASP A 89 21.97 -3.93 -11.54
CA ASP A 89 22.41 -5.30 -11.40
C ASP A 89 21.91 -6.19 -12.55
N ASN A 90 20.73 -5.91 -13.09
CA ASN A 90 20.09 -6.66 -14.16
C ASN A 90 20.19 -5.98 -15.54
N LYS A 91 20.90 -4.87 -15.65
CA LYS A 91 21.05 -4.08 -16.90
C LYS A 91 19.70 -3.65 -17.49
N LEU A 92 18.80 -3.23 -16.61
CA LEU A 92 17.45 -2.77 -16.96
C LEU A 92 17.32 -1.23 -16.93
N ASP A 93 18.40 -0.52 -16.64
CA ASP A 93 18.45 0.94 -16.57
C ASP A 93 18.31 1.63 -17.94
N GLU A 94 18.42 0.90 -19.04
CA GLU A 94 18.03 1.36 -20.37
C GLU A 94 16.52 1.23 -20.62
N LYS A 95 15.84 0.26 -19.96
CA LYS A 95 14.41 -0.01 -20.12
C LYS A 95 13.55 0.82 -19.15
N TYR A 96 14.01 1.04 -17.94
CA TYR A 96 13.31 1.75 -16.88
C TYR A 96 14.14 2.89 -16.35
N THR A 97 13.49 4.01 -16.07
CA THR A 97 14.14 5.19 -15.51
C THR A 97 14.47 5.00 -14.03
N LEU A 98 15.69 5.36 -13.63
CA LEU A 98 16.09 5.43 -12.22
C LEU A 98 15.24 6.43 -11.46
N VAL A 99 14.89 6.11 -10.21
CA VAL A 99 14.21 7.02 -9.30
C VAL A 99 15.23 7.99 -8.72
N GLN A 100 14.93 9.29 -8.79
CA GLN A 100 15.77 10.35 -8.21
C GLN A 100 15.21 10.81 -6.86
N ALA A 101 16.05 11.45 -6.05
CA ALA A 101 15.60 12.11 -4.84
C ALA A 101 14.57 13.20 -5.17
N GLY A 102 13.46 13.23 -4.43
CA GLY A 102 12.35 14.16 -4.68
C GLY A 102 11.35 13.71 -5.74
N ASP A 103 11.66 12.70 -6.55
CA ASP A 103 10.72 12.17 -7.52
C ASP A 103 9.49 11.57 -6.83
N LYS A 104 8.32 11.89 -7.38
CA LYS A 104 7.08 11.24 -7.00
C LYS A 104 7.02 9.87 -7.67
N SER A 105 7.11 8.81 -6.86
CA SER A 105 7.14 7.43 -7.33
C SER A 105 6.05 6.58 -6.69
N LYS A 106 5.70 5.48 -7.34
CA LYS A 106 4.87 4.42 -6.77
C LYS A 106 5.75 3.45 -5.98
N ARG A 107 5.18 2.80 -4.95
CA ARG A 107 5.89 1.78 -4.18
C ARG A 107 4.95 0.66 -3.77
N LEU A 108 5.51 -0.56 -3.73
CA LEU A 108 4.83 -1.78 -3.32
C LEU A 108 5.69 -2.55 -2.32
N PHE A 109 5.03 -3.14 -1.33
CA PHE A 109 5.66 -4.11 -0.43
C PHE A 109 5.78 -5.46 -1.14
N LEU A 110 6.88 -6.16 -0.86
CA LEU A 110 7.27 -7.41 -1.48
C LEU A 110 7.43 -8.51 -0.44
N ILE A 111 7.12 -9.74 -0.84
CA ILE A 111 7.40 -10.95 -0.04
C ILE A 111 8.91 -11.17 0.00
N GLU A 112 9.45 -11.49 1.16
CA GLU A 112 10.85 -11.87 1.36
C GLU A 112 10.97 -13.36 1.71
N PRO A 113 12.07 -14.01 1.31
CA PRO A 113 13.19 -13.49 0.50
C PRO A 113 12.82 -13.36 -0.99
N ASN A 114 13.43 -12.41 -1.67
CA ASN A 114 13.24 -12.20 -3.11
C ASN A 114 14.54 -11.74 -3.78
N ASN A 115 14.54 -11.67 -5.12
CA ASN A 115 15.69 -11.28 -5.93
C ASN A 115 16.06 -9.79 -5.83
N LEU A 116 15.18 -8.94 -5.29
CA LEU A 116 15.49 -7.54 -5.02
C LEU A 116 16.14 -7.33 -3.65
N LYS A 117 16.16 -8.36 -2.79
CA LYS A 117 16.72 -8.33 -1.42
C LYS A 117 16.13 -7.20 -0.55
N SER A 118 14.85 -6.91 -0.74
CA SER A 118 14.12 -5.87 -0.02
C SER A 118 12.65 -6.22 0.09
N ASN A 119 12.00 -5.78 1.16
CA ASN A 119 10.56 -5.92 1.35
C ASN A 119 9.75 -4.77 0.73
N ILE A 120 10.41 -3.83 0.05
CA ILE A 120 9.74 -2.70 -0.61
C ILE A 120 10.56 -2.24 -1.82
N VAL A 121 9.85 -1.81 -2.87
CA VAL A 121 10.44 -1.23 -4.07
C VAL A 121 9.64 -0.01 -4.52
N ALA A 122 10.33 1.03 -4.98
CA ALA A 122 9.72 2.18 -5.67
C ALA A 122 9.94 2.05 -7.18
N PHE A 123 9.07 2.68 -7.97
CA PHE A 123 9.20 2.72 -9.43
C PHE A 123 8.43 3.91 -10.03
N ASN A 124 8.91 4.39 -11.17
CA ASN A 124 8.27 5.47 -11.93
C ASN A 124 7.51 4.96 -13.16
N SER A 125 7.99 3.86 -13.76
CA SER A 125 7.38 3.27 -14.94
C SER A 125 6.29 2.28 -14.57
N ASP A 126 5.08 2.46 -15.09
CA ASP A 126 3.95 1.57 -14.81
C ASP A 126 4.19 0.13 -15.27
N SER A 127 5.02 -0.08 -16.30
CA SER A 127 5.38 -1.41 -16.80
C SER A 127 6.35 -2.16 -15.88
N PHE A 128 7.01 -1.49 -14.92
CA PHE A 128 7.91 -2.14 -13.97
C PHE A 128 7.20 -3.18 -13.09
N VAL A 129 5.90 -3.06 -12.90
CA VAL A 129 5.11 -4.07 -12.14
C VAL A 129 5.23 -5.48 -12.72
N ASN A 130 5.55 -5.62 -14.02
CA ASN A 130 5.79 -6.93 -14.64
C ASN A 130 7.03 -7.64 -14.09
N GLU A 131 8.01 -6.89 -13.57
CA GLU A 131 9.24 -7.45 -12.99
C GLU A 131 9.01 -8.00 -11.57
N ILE A 132 7.95 -7.56 -10.88
CA ILE A 132 7.71 -7.84 -9.46
C ILE A 132 6.35 -8.50 -9.17
N SER A 133 5.52 -8.76 -10.18
CA SER A 133 4.14 -9.25 -10.00
C SER A 133 4.04 -10.53 -9.16
N ASP A 134 5.02 -11.42 -9.26
CA ASP A 134 5.04 -12.72 -8.57
C ASP A 134 5.45 -12.62 -7.09
N ILE A 135 5.99 -11.47 -6.66
CA ILE A 135 6.54 -11.28 -5.32
C ILE A 135 5.86 -10.15 -4.53
N VAL A 136 4.72 -9.66 -5.01
CA VAL A 136 3.95 -8.63 -4.31
C VAL A 136 3.35 -9.21 -3.02
N ASP A 137 3.58 -8.52 -1.89
CA ASP A 137 2.95 -8.84 -0.62
C ASP A 137 1.58 -8.17 -0.54
N TYR A 138 0.54 -8.85 -1.00
CA TYR A 138 -0.82 -8.32 -1.04
C TYR A 138 -1.37 -8.01 0.36
N ASP A 139 -1.06 -8.83 1.37
CA ASP A 139 -1.57 -8.61 2.73
C ASP A 139 -0.98 -7.34 3.34
N THR A 140 0.33 -7.13 3.22
CA THR A 140 0.98 -5.92 3.72
C THR A 140 0.55 -4.67 2.96
N ASN A 141 0.43 -4.75 1.62
CA ASN A 141 -0.05 -3.63 0.82
C ASN A 141 -1.52 -3.28 1.13
N PHE A 142 -2.37 -4.27 1.37
CA PHE A 142 -3.77 -4.06 1.77
C PHE A 142 -3.87 -3.40 3.14
N GLU A 143 -3.12 -3.90 4.13
CA GLU A 143 -3.09 -3.33 5.47
C GLU A 143 -2.62 -1.88 5.44
N LYS A 144 -1.43 -1.62 4.90
CA LYS A 144 -0.80 -0.30 4.92
C LYS A 144 -1.40 0.70 3.95
N GLY A 145 -1.93 0.23 2.83
CA GLY A 145 -2.53 1.08 1.80
C GLY A 145 -4.02 1.38 2.02
N PHE A 146 -4.75 0.51 2.71
CA PHE A 146 -6.19 0.62 2.85
C PHE A 146 -6.70 0.46 4.28
N LEU A 147 -6.42 -0.67 4.95
CA LEU A 147 -7.01 -0.96 6.28
C LEU A 147 -6.66 0.08 7.32
N ASN A 148 -5.41 0.54 7.38
CA ASN A 148 -5.00 1.56 8.35
C ASN A 148 -5.75 2.87 8.15
N ALA A 149 -5.99 3.26 6.90
CA ALA A 149 -6.79 4.45 6.58
C ALA A 149 -8.26 4.28 6.97
N LEU A 150 -8.85 3.11 6.70
CA LEU A 150 -10.22 2.79 7.09
C LEU A 150 -10.37 2.77 8.62
N GLN A 151 -9.42 2.16 9.34
CA GLN A 151 -9.42 2.15 10.81
C GLN A 151 -9.41 3.56 11.38
N LEU A 152 -8.62 4.47 10.83
CA LEU A 152 -8.61 5.89 11.25
C LEU A 152 -9.98 6.57 11.02
N MET A 153 -10.71 6.19 9.97
CA MET A 153 -12.05 6.75 9.71
C MET A 153 -13.11 6.26 10.70
N ILE A 154 -13.00 5.04 11.20
CA ILE A 154 -13.99 4.43 12.10
C ILE A 154 -13.63 4.54 13.59
N ASN A 155 -12.40 4.93 13.92
CA ASN A 155 -11.98 5.14 15.32
C ASN A 155 -12.95 6.02 16.13
N PRO A 156 -13.48 7.14 15.59
CA PRO A 156 -14.44 7.98 16.32
C PRO A 156 -15.74 7.27 16.70
N LEU A 157 -16.07 6.16 16.02
CA LEU A 157 -17.25 5.34 16.31
C LEU A 157 -16.96 4.25 17.36
N GLY A 158 -15.70 4.13 17.80
CA GLY A 158 -15.27 3.06 18.69
C GLY A 158 -15.18 1.67 18.02
N TRP A 159 -15.23 1.63 16.68
CA TRP A 159 -15.15 0.41 15.92
C TRP A 159 -13.69 -0.02 15.70
N ASP A 160 -13.44 -1.33 15.74
CA ASP A 160 -12.11 -1.91 15.62
C ASP A 160 -12.13 -3.13 14.69
N LEU A 161 -11.47 -3.00 13.53
CA LEU A 161 -11.39 -4.06 12.51
C LEU A 161 -10.55 -5.26 12.94
N SER A 162 -9.71 -5.13 13.99
CA SER A 162 -8.90 -6.23 14.49
C SER A 162 -9.67 -7.21 15.39
N LYS A 163 -10.78 -6.76 15.95
CA LYS A 163 -11.66 -7.60 16.78
C LYS A 163 -12.52 -8.46 15.87
N LYS A 164 -12.18 -9.74 15.73
CA LYS A 164 -13.16 -10.73 15.27
C LYS A 164 -14.32 -10.65 16.25
N THR A 165 -15.53 -10.48 15.75
CA THR A 165 -16.74 -10.72 16.53
C THR A 165 -16.59 -12.11 17.10
N GLU A 166 -16.43 -12.22 18.43
CA GLU A 166 -16.57 -13.50 19.11
C GLU A 166 -17.99 -13.96 18.77
N SER A 167 -18.10 -14.96 17.92
CA SER A 167 -19.39 -15.53 17.60
C SER A 167 -19.96 -16.07 18.89
N LEU A 168 -21.21 -15.70 19.20
CA LEU A 168 -22.01 -16.16 20.34
C LEU A 168 -22.32 -17.67 20.29
N ASP A 169 -21.53 -18.47 19.60
CA ASP A 169 -21.72 -19.91 19.44
C ASP A 169 -20.98 -20.80 20.43
N ASP A 170 -20.40 -20.20 21.49
CA ASP A 170 -19.80 -20.94 22.61
C ASP A 170 -20.64 -20.83 23.90
N TRP A 171 -21.93 -21.17 23.82
CA TRP A 171 -22.76 -21.47 25.02
C TRP A 171 -23.52 -22.78 24.85
#